data_34a3b111deb3a8fd123493ed0a55f273
#
_entry.id   34a3b111deb3a8fd123493ed0a55f273
#
_cell.length_a   1.000
_cell.length_b   1.000
_cell.length_c   1.000
_cell.angle_alpha   90.00
_cell.angle_beta   90.00
_cell.angle_gamma   90.00
#
_symmetry.space_group_name_H-M   'P 1'
#
loop_
_entity.id
_entity.type
_entity.pdbx_description
1 polymer ?
#
loop_
_entity_poly.entity_id
_entity_poly.type
_entity_poly.pdbx_seq_one_letter_code
_entity_poly.pdbx_strand_id
1 'polypeptide(L)'
;MEQTKKYEYIDDYLLKIRSKGRFSFTFEELNHTFNSSEQAIRRKLYRLNADNKIAIIRKDFYVVLPPEYTKNGSLPVFMYIDDLMKYLERDYYLGLYTAASLYGAAHQQPMEYQVIVQSPMRAIVEKNTRINFLVRKAWAREGVEKKNAAAGYFNVSSPELTALDFMSFNGKIGGISRIIPILGELIEEIMPSKMYKIASGYPQISSLQRLGYLYGKVFNRQDLATSIQRALKGKVTQNILLSIASPKQGNIDKDWKVDVNVIIENDL
;
A
#
# COMPACT_ATOMS: atom_id res chain seq x y z
N MET A 1 13.33 2.79 -38.91
CA MET A 1 12.57 1.54 -38.82
C MET A 1 13.43 0.51 -38.10
N GLU A 2 13.30 0.39 -36.76
CA GLU A 2 13.96 -0.67 -36.00
C GLU A 2 13.29 -1.98 -36.33
N GLN A 3 14.02 -2.88 -36.99
CA GLN A 3 13.57 -4.25 -37.18
C GLN A 3 13.37 -4.89 -35.82
N THR A 4 12.11 -5.12 -35.43
CA THR A 4 11.72 -5.89 -34.26
C THR A 4 12.34 -7.29 -34.42
N LYS A 5 13.45 -7.55 -33.75
CA LYS A 5 14.02 -8.90 -33.66
C LYS A 5 12.95 -9.81 -33.06
N LYS A 6 12.36 -10.65 -33.89
CA LYS A 6 11.38 -11.68 -33.48
C LYS A 6 12.15 -12.67 -32.60
N TYR A 7 11.74 -12.82 -31.36
CA TYR A 7 12.35 -13.80 -30.45
C TYR A 7 12.06 -15.20 -30.93
N GLU A 8 13.05 -16.05 -30.87
CA GLU A 8 12.89 -17.46 -31.23
C GLU A 8 12.22 -18.25 -30.09
N TYR A 9 12.55 -17.89 -28.82
CA TYR A 9 12.06 -18.58 -27.65
C TYR A 9 11.52 -17.62 -26.59
N ILE A 10 10.50 -18.06 -25.83
CA ILE A 10 9.92 -17.29 -24.71
C ILE A 10 10.97 -17.01 -23.63
N ASP A 11 11.89 -17.94 -23.38
CA ASP A 11 12.96 -17.76 -22.39
C ASP A 11 13.84 -16.53 -22.75
N ASP A 12 14.17 -16.32 -24.03
CA ASP A 12 14.94 -15.16 -24.49
C ASP A 12 14.18 -13.84 -24.31
N TYR A 13 12.87 -13.88 -24.57
CA TYR A 13 11.99 -12.74 -24.28
C TYR A 13 12.01 -12.36 -22.80
N LEU A 14 11.87 -13.35 -21.89
CA LEU A 14 11.90 -13.13 -20.45
C LEU A 14 13.24 -12.55 -19.98
N LEU A 15 14.36 -13.04 -20.50
CA LEU A 15 15.67 -12.49 -20.25
C LEU A 15 15.78 -11.03 -20.69
N LYS A 16 15.25 -10.69 -21.87
CA LYS A 16 15.30 -9.33 -22.40
C LYS A 16 14.42 -8.35 -21.65
N ILE A 17 13.19 -8.69 -21.27
CA ILE A 17 12.36 -7.78 -20.47
C ILE A 17 13.03 -7.51 -19.12
N ARG A 18 13.60 -8.55 -18.48
CA ARG A 18 14.35 -8.42 -17.23
C ARG A 18 15.59 -7.54 -17.37
N SER A 19 16.37 -7.70 -18.45
CA SER A 19 17.55 -6.85 -18.69
C SER A 19 17.22 -5.36 -18.86
N LYS A 20 15.95 -5.04 -19.17
CA LYS A 20 15.41 -3.68 -19.21
C LYS A 20 14.79 -3.23 -17.88
N GLY A 21 14.96 -4.00 -16.81
CA GLY A 21 14.37 -3.71 -15.50
C GLY A 21 12.87 -4.02 -15.38
N ARG A 22 12.27 -4.68 -16.38
CA ARG A 22 10.86 -5.06 -16.35
C ARG A 22 10.71 -6.51 -15.91
N PHE A 23 9.85 -6.75 -14.92
CA PHE A 23 9.65 -8.08 -14.34
C PHE A 23 8.26 -8.63 -14.58
N SER A 24 7.37 -7.91 -15.23
CA SER A 24 6.02 -8.34 -15.54
C SER A 24 5.79 -8.45 -17.05
N PHE A 25 4.84 -9.30 -17.44
CA PHE A 25 4.36 -9.43 -18.81
C PHE A 25 2.95 -10.03 -18.83
N THR A 26 2.25 -9.86 -19.96
CA THR A 26 0.91 -10.40 -20.15
C THR A 26 0.90 -11.53 -21.17
N PHE A 27 -0.16 -12.35 -21.14
CA PHE A 27 -0.39 -13.34 -22.17
C PHE A 27 -0.52 -12.72 -23.55
N GLU A 28 -1.20 -11.57 -23.64
CA GLU A 28 -1.42 -10.85 -24.89
C GLU A 28 -0.11 -10.38 -25.52
N GLU A 29 0.84 -9.87 -24.71
CA GLU A 29 2.18 -9.51 -25.22
C GLU A 29 2.90 -10.70 -25.84
N LEU A 30 2.82 -11.89 -25.23
CA LEU A 30 3.41 -13.09 -25.82
C LEU A 30 2.69 -13.51 -27.11
N ASN A 31 1.37 -13.45 -27.12
CA ASN A 31 0.56 -13.83 -28.29
C ASN A 31 0.85 -12.93 -29.49
N HIS A 32 1.11 -11.64 -29.26
CA HIS A 32 1.52 -10.71 -30.30
C HIS A 32 2.99 -10.87 -30.74
N THR A 33 3.85 -11.31 -29.81
CA THR A 33 5.31 -11.41 -30.07
C THR A 33 5.66 -12.70 -30.79
N PHE A 34 4.98 -13.81 -30.48
CA PHE A 34 5.31 -15.14 -30.97
C PHE A 34 4.27 -15.63 -31.98
N ASN A 35 4.77 -16.19 -33.08
CA ASN A 35 3.92 -16.84 -34.09
C ASN A 35 3.65 -18.32 -33.69
N SER A 36 3.04 -18.53 -32.52
CA SER A 36 2.75 -19.83 -31.95
C SER A 36 1.28 -19.90 -31.55
N SER A 37 0.71 -21.09 -31.50
CA SER A 37 -0.68 -21.24 -31.04
C SER A 37 -0.80 -20.85 -29.57
N GLU A 38 -1.97 -20.30 -29.15
CA GLU A 38 -2.25 -19.99 -27.75
C GLU A 38 -2.02 -21.18 -26.82
N GLN A 39 -2.40 -22.38 -27.27
CA GLN A 39 -2.18 -23.60 -26.50
C GLN A 39 -0.69 -23.89 -26.27
N ALA A 40 0.16 -23.65 -27.27
CA ALA A 40 1.60 -23.85 -27.13
C ALA A 40 2.21 -22.85 -26.14
N ILE A 41 1.80 -21.57 -26.22
CA ILE A 41 2.22 -20.52 -25.26
C ILE A 41 1.76 -20.89 -23.85
N ARG A 42 0.50 -21.26 -23.63
CA ARG A 42 -0.03 -21.65 -22.31
C ARG A 42 0.68 -22.87 -21.72
N ARG A 43 0.99 -23.89 -22.54
CA ARG A 43 1.78 -25.05 -22.09
C ARG A 43 3.19 -24.65 -21.66
N LYS A 44 3.84 -23.75 -22.39
CA LYS A 44 5.17 -23.24 -22.02
C LYS A 44 5.10 -22.45 -20.72
N LEU A 45 4.12 -21.56 -20.55
CA LEU A 45 3.91 -20.79 -19.32
C LEU A 45 3.66 -21.69 -18.11
N TYR A 46 2.87 -22.74 -18.28
CA TYR A 46 2.65 -23.74 -17.23
C TYR A 46 3.97 -24.39 -16.76
N ARG A 47 4.84 -24.80 -17.70
CA ARG A 47 6.17 -25.37 -17.37
C ARG A 47 7.06 -24.34 -16.67
N LEU A 48 7.12 -23.12 -17.17
CA LEU A 48 7.91 -22.04 -16.56
C LEU A 48 7.46 -21.73 -15.13
N ASN A 49 6.14 -21.79 -14.87
CA ASN A 49 5.60 -21.61 -13.54
C ASN A 49 5.92 -22.79 -12.61
N ALA A 50 5.83 -24.03 -13.12
CA ALA A 50 6.23 -25.23 -12.38
C ALA A 50 7.71 -25.23 -12.01
N ASP A 51 8.57 -24.69 -12.89
CA ASP A 51 10.00 -24.52 -12.68
C ASP A 51 10.37 -23.29 -11.83
N ASN A 52 9.39 -22.56 -11.29
CA ASN A 52 9.59 -21.29 -10.56
C ASN A 52 10.39 -20.23 -11.34
N LYS A 53 10.30 -20.22 -12.66
CA LYS A 53 10.89 -19.19 -13.51
C LYS A 53 9.98 -17.97 -13.66
N ILE A 54 8.68 -18.20 -13.51
CA ILE A 54 7.64 -17.16 -13.47
C ILE A 54 6.65 -17.45 -12.33
N ALA A 55 5.87 -16.44 -11.94
CA ALA A 55 4.70 -16.61 -11.08
C ALA A 55 3.46 -16.03 -11.77
N ILE A 56 2.29 -16.64 -11.50
CA ILE A 56 1.00 -16.21 -12.04
C ILE A 56 0.32 -15.35 -10.99
N ILE A 57 0.35 -14.04 -11.17
CA ILE A 57 -0.23 -13.09 -10.19
C ILE A 57 -1.74 -12.97 -10.38
N ARG A 58 -2.19 -12.97 -11.62
CA ARG A 58 -3.59 -12.93 -12.04
C ARG A 58 -3.73 -13.69 -13.36
N LYS A 59 -4.98 -13.96 -13.77
CA LYS A 59 -5.24 -14.46 -15.11
C LYS A 59 -4.55 -13.57 -16.14
N ASP A 60 -3.75 -14.20 -17.00
CA ASP A 60 -3.03 -13.56 -18.10
C ASP A 60 -2.01 -12.47 -17.71
N PHE A 61 -1.70 -12.33 -16.41
CA PHE A 61 -0.65 -11.46 -15.89
C PHE A 61 0.38 -12.27 -15.09
N TYR A 62 1.63 -12.17 -15.49
CA TYR A 62 2.75 -12.97 -15.01
C TYR A 62 3.91 -12.09 -14.57
N VAL A 63 4.72 -12.61 -13.63
CA VAL A 63 6.00 -12.00 -13.27
C VAL A 63 7.15 -12.98 -13.48
N VAL A 64 8.28 -12.45 -13.94
CA VAL A 64 9.52 -13.21 -14.07
C VAL A 64 10.18 -13.32 -12.71
N LEU A 65 10.59 -14.51 -12.32
CA LEU A 65 11.32 -14.76 -11.09
C LEU A 65 12.83 -14.84 -11.39
N PRO A 66 13.61 -13.81 -11.03
CA PRO A 66 15.08 -13.90 -11.07
C PRO A 66 15.59 -15.04 -10.19
N PRO A 67 16.80 -15.57 -10.44
CA PRO A 67 17.36 -16.71 -9.69
C PRO A 67 17.33 -16.55 -8.18
N GLU A 68 17.56 -15.33 -7.68
CA GLU A 68 17.55 -14.99 -6.26
C GLU A 68 16.16 -15.13 -5.60
N TYR A 69 15.08 -15.07 -6.39
CA TYR A 69 13.70 -15.21 -5.92
C TYR A 69 13.07 -16.58 -6.22
N THR A 70 13.73 -17.44 -6.99
CA THR A 70 13.18 -18.76 -7.38
C THR A 70 12.96 -19.68 -6.18
N LYS A 71 13.83 -19.60 -5.16
CA LYS A 71 13.68 -20.39 -3.93
C LYS A 71 12.42 -20.05 -3.17
N ASN A 72 12.09 -18.76 -3.06
CA ASN A 72 10.89 -18.28 -2.39
C ASN A 72 9.66 -18.32 -3.31
N GLY A 73 9.87 -18.39 -4.62
CA GLY A 73 8.84 -18.44 -5.66
C GLY A 73 7.96 -17.19 -5.72
N SER A 74 8.41 -16.07 -5.16
CA SER A 74 7.68 -14.80 -5.15
C SER A 74 8.63 -13.62 -5.33
N LEU A 75 8.17 -12.61 -6.07
CA LEU A 75 8.86 -11.34 -6.30
C LEU A 75 8.29 -10.28 -5.33
N PRO A 76 9.09 -9.36 -4.78
CA PRO A 76 8.58 -8.25 -4.00
C PRO A 76 7.51 -7.46 -4.78
N VAL A 77 6.39 -7.17 -4.14
CA VAL A 77 5.21 -6.58 -4.80
C VAL A 77 5.52 -5.23 -5.44
N PHE A 78 6.37 -4.42 -4.84
CA PHE A 78 6.76 -3.11 -5.37
C PHE A 78 7.52 -3.19 -6.71
N MET A 79 7.99 -4.37 -7.13
CA MET A 79 8.63 -4.57 -8.43
C MET A 79 7.65 -4.78 -9.59
N TYR A 80 6.37 -5.02 -9.31
CA TYR A 80 5.37 -5.27 -10.36
C TYR A 80 3.99 -4.66 -10.10
N ILE A 81 3.77 -4.05 -8.94
CA ILE A 81 2.44 -3.55 -8.58
C ILE A 81 1.94 -2.47 -9.53
N ASP A 82 2.81 -1.59 -10.00
CA ASP A 82 2.44 -0.52 -10.93
C ASP A 82 1.97 -1.08 -12.27
N ASP A 83 2.69 -2.08 -12.80
CA ASP A 83 2.31 -2.76 -14.03
C ASP A 83 1.01 -3.58 -13.86
N LEU A 84 0.87 -4.25 -12.70
CA LEU A 84 -0.36 -4.98 -12.38
C LEU A 84 -1.56 -4.04 -12.33
N MET A 85 -1.43 -2.89 -11.68
CA MET A 85 -2.56 -1.97 -11.52
C MET A 85 -2.90 -1.23 -12.82
N LYS A 86 -1.90 -0.96 -13.67
CA LYS A 86 -2.11 -0.51 -15.06
C LYS A 86 -2.86 -1.56 -15.88
N TYR A 87 -2.43 -2.83 -15.82
CA TYR A 87 -3.11 -3.93 -16.50
C TYR A 87 -4.57 -4.08 -16.06
N LEU A 88 -4.85 -3.83 -14.77
CA LEU A 88 -6.20 -3.89 -14.21
C LEU A 88 -7.00 -2.58 -14.40
N GLU A 89 -6.39 -1.54 -15.00
CA GLU A 89 -6.96 -0.21 -15.18
C GLU A 89 -7.48 0.39 -13.87
N ARG A 90 -6.63 0.34 -12.81
CA ARG A 90 -7.00 0.80 -11.47
C ARG A 90 -5.99 1.79 -10.92
N ASP A 91 -6.49 2.93 -10.43
CA ASP A 91 -5.70 3.81 -9.58
C ASP A 91 -5.44 3.14 -8.22
N TYR A 92 -4.24 3.35 -7.71
CA TYR A 92 -3.80 2.71 -6.47
C TYR A 92 -2.71 3.51 -5.76
N TYR A 93 -2.47 3.16 -4.50
CA TYR A 93 -1.23 3.39 -3.78
C TYR A 93 -0.98 2.29 -2.73
N LEU A 94 0.27 2.03 -2.43
CA LEU A 94 0.66 1.22 -1.28
C LEU A 94 0.42 2.05 -0.02
N GLY A 95 -0.28 1.49 0.98
CA GLY A 95 -0.67 2.22 2.19
C GLY A 95 -0.41 1.44 3.47
N LEU A 96 -0.78 2.05 4.60
CA LEU A 96 -0.80 1.42 5.92
C LEU A 96 0.57 0.80 6.31
N TYR A 97 0.61 -0.43 6.82
CA TYR A 97 1.84 -1.10 7.22
C TYR A 97 2.85 -1.25 6.08
N THR A 98 2.36 -1.43 4.84
CA THR A 98 3.25 -1.48 3.67
C THR A 98 3.94 -0.15 3.42
N ALA A 99 3.23 0.96 3.53
CA ALA A 99 3.82 2.28 3.41
C ALA A 99 4.73 2.60 4.61
N ALA A 100 4.27 2.31 5.83
CA ALA A 100 5.04 2.55 7.04
C ALA A 100 6.41 1.83 7.01
N SER A 101 6.46 0.57 6.54
CA SER A 101 7.72 -0.18 6.39
C SER A 101 8.69 0.47 5.40
N LEU A 102 8.19 1.13 4.37
CA LEU A 102 9.02 1.86 3.40
C LEU A 102 9.60 3.19 3.96
N TYR A 103 9.06 3.66 5.08
CA TYR A 103 9.56 4.80 5.86
C TYR A 103 10.33 4.37 7.11
N GLY A 104 10.63 3.05 7.25
CA GLY A 104 11.37 2.53 8.40
C GLY A 104 10.54 2.36 9.67
N ALA A 105 9.24 2.66 9.65
CA ALA A 105 8.35 2.61 10.81
C ALA A 105 7.72 1.21 11.05
N ALA A 106 8.29 0.16 10.50
CA ALA A 106 7.90 -1.23 10.79
C ALA A 106 9.11 -2.13 10.61
N HIS A 107 9.53 -2.79 11.68
CA HIS A 107 10.76 -3.60 11.71
C HIS A 107 10.72 -4.90 10.91
N GLN A 108 9.56 -5.32 10.43
CA GLN A 108 9.41 -6.55 9.64
C GLN A 108 8.88 -6.25 8.24
N GLN A 109 9.48 -6.87 7.23
CA GLN A 109 8.89 -6.84 5.89
C GLN A 109 7.49 -7.47 5.96
N PRO A 110 6.46 -6.75 5.51
CA PRO A 110 5.11 -7.27 5.57
C PRO A 110 4.98 -8.50 4.67
N MET A 111 4.56 -9.64 5.22
CA MET A 111 4.14 -10.80 4.43
C MET A 111 2.82 -10.49 3.67
N GLU A 112 2.12 -9.46 4.10
CA GLU A 112 0.88 -8.97 3.50
C GLU A 112 1.06 -7.53 3.04
N TYR A 113 0.87 -7.30 1.75
CA TYR A 113 0.91 -5.96 1.16
C TYR A 113 -0.48 -5.35 1.13
N GLN A 114 -0.58 -4.10 1.59
CA GLN A 114 -1.83 -3.35 1.64
C GLN A 114 -1.84 -2.30 0.54
N VAL A 115 -2.79 -2.47 -0.36
CA VAL A 115 -2.99 -1.62 -1.53
C VAL A 115 -4.33 -0.92 -1.41
N ILE A 116 -4.33 0.40 -1.48
CA ILE A 116 -5.56 1.19 -1.46
C ILE A 116 -6.02 1.40 -2.89
N VAL A 117 -7.29 1.14 -3.14
CA VAL A 117 -7.95 1.22 -4.45
C VAL A 117 -9.31 1.92 -4.36
N GLN A 118 -9.84 2.40 -5.48
CA GLN A 118 -11.14 3.12 -5.48
C GLN A 118 -12.36 2.20 -5.45
N SER A 119 -12.21 0.97 -5.91
CA SER A 119 -13.31 -0.01 -5.95
C SER A 119 -12.86 -1.39 -5.44
N PRO A 120 -13.79 -2.21 -4.92
CA PRO A 120 -13.44 -3.50 -4.34
C PRO A 120 -12.70 -4.42 -5.30
N MET A 121 -11.69 -5.08 -4.79
CA MET A 121 -10.93 -6.12 -5.47
C MET A 121 -10.69 -7.31 -4.53
N ARG A 122 -10.70 -8.51 -5.09
CA ARG A 122 -10.33 -9.72 -4.34
C ARG A 122 -8.83 -9.73 -4.07
N ALA A 123 -8.45 -10.13 -2.86
CA ALA A 123 -7.05 -10.33 -2.51
C ALA A 123 -6.36 -11.27 -3.52
N ILE A 124 -5.10 -11.01 -3.76
CA ILE A 124 -4.22 -11.88 -4.53
C ILE A 124 -3.35 -12.64 -3.54
N VAL A 125 -3.35 -13.95 -3.67
CA VAL A 125 -2.51 -14.84 -2.87
C VAL A 125 -1.70 -15.68 -3.84
N GLU A 126 -0.38 -15.51 -3.78
CA GLU A 126 0.56 -16.28 -4.58
C GLU A 126 1.71 -16.73 -3.68
N LYS A 127 1.77 -18.03 -3.41
CA LYS A 127 2.73 -18.65 -2.48
C LYS A 127 2.78 -17.90 -1.13
N ASN A 128 3.91 -17.28 -0.83
CA ASN A 128 4.15 -16.55 0.42
C ASN A 128 3.76 -15.06 0.35
N THR A 129 3.23 -14.59 -0.78
CA THR A 129 2.85 -13.19 -0.97
C THR A 129 1.33 -13.05 -0.93
N ARG A 130 0.86 -12.11 -0.13
CA ARG A 130 -0.55 -11.71 -0.08
C ARG A 130 -0.70 -10.22 -0.35
N ILE A 131 -1.54 -9.87 -1.31
CA ILE A 131 -1.92 -8.49 -1.60
C ILE A 131 -3.37 -8.30 -1.19
N ASN A 132 -3.59 -7.47 -0.17
CA ASN A 132 -4.91 -7.10 0.31
C ASN A 132 -5.29 -5.73 -0.24
N PHE A 133 -6.49 -5.63 -0.80
CA PHE A 133 -7.02 -4.39 -1.34
C PHE A 133 -8.03 -3.78 -0.37
N LEU A 134 -7.77 -2.53 0.04
CA LEU A 134 -8.68 -1.75 0.87
C LEU A 134 -9.28 -0.62 0.04
N VAL A 135 -10.55 -0.34 0.25
CA VAL A 135 -11.28 0.60 -0.61
C VAL A 135 -11.34 1.97 0.03
N ARG A 136 -10.92 2.98 -0.75
CA ARG A 136 -11.16 4.39 -0.53
C ARG A 136 -11.65 5.01 -1.83
N LYS A 137 -12.86 5.53 -1.85
CA LYS A 137 -13.51 6.04 -3.07
C LYS A 137 -12.76 7.20 -3.74
N ALA A 138 -12.12 8.04 -2.95
CA ALA A 138 -11.33 9.17 -3.44
C ALA A 138 -10.20 9.53 -2.45
N TRP A 139 -9.10 10.04 -2.96
CA TRP A 139 -7.98 10.59 -2.19
C TRP A 139 -7.37 11.80 -2.89
N ALA A 140 -6.74 12.66 -2.09
CA ALA A 140 -5.97 13.78 -2.61
C ALA A 140 -4.65 13.28 -3.21
N ARG A 141 -4.32 13.71 -4.42
CA ARG A 141 -3.08 13.31 -5.10
C ARG A 141 -1.82 13.75 -4.34
N GLU A 142 -1.89 14.85 -3.61
CA GLU A 142 -0.79 15.39 -2.80
C GLU A 142 -0.32 14.47 -1.67
N GLY A 143 -1.16 13.55 -1.24
CA GLY A 143 -0.81 12.53 -0.25
C GLY A 143 -0.21 11.26 -0.84
N VAL A 144 -0.08 11.16 -2.18
CA VAL A 144 0.48 10.01 -2.85
C VAL A 144 1.81 10.39 -3.52
N GLU A 145 2.86 9.71 -3.15
CA GLU A 145 4.21 9.91 -3.64
C GLU A 145 4.61 8.77 -4.59
N LYS A 146 5.56 9.04 -5.49
CA LYS A 146 6.21 8.00 -6.29
C LYS A 146 7.54 7.63 -5.66
N LYS A 147 7.70 6.36 -5.33
CA LYS A 147 9.01 5.80 -4.93
C LYS A 147 9.61 4.97 -6.04
N ASN A 148 10.94 4.96 -6.10
CA ASN A 148 11.70 4.22 -7.10
C ASN A 148 11.93 2.78 -6.62
N ALA A 149 11.83 1.82 -7.53
CA ALA A 149 12.23 0.43 -7.36
C ALA A 149 13.09 0.00 -8.55
N ALA A 150 13.68 -1.18 -8.48
CA ALA A 150 14.48 -1.72 -9.59
C ALA A 150 13.68 -1.88 -10.91
N ALA A 151 12.35 -2.00 -10.80
CA ALA A 151 11.42 -2.14 -11.92
C ALA A 151 10.77 -0.82 -12.37
N GLY A 152 11.16 0.32 -11.83
CA GLY A 152 10.54 1.62 -12.11
C GLY A 152 9.92 2.25 -10.86
N TYR A 153 8.83 3.00 -11.03
CA TYR A 153 8.17 3.71 -9.94
C TYR A 153 6.89 3.00 -9.52
N PHE A 154 6.57 3.13 -8.24
CA PHE A 154 5.27 2.74 -7.69
C PHE A 154 4.70 3.85 -6.81
N ASN A 155 3.37 3.86 -6.65
CA ASN A 155 2.66 4.84 -5.84
C ASN A 155 2.59 4.37 -4.38
N VAL A 156 2.86 5.27 -3.44
CA VAL A 156 2.80 5.02 -1.99
C VAL A 156 2.20 6.23 -1.28
N SER A 157 1.46 6.01 -0.18
CA SER A 157 1.02 7.11 0.67
C SER A 157 2.21 7.79 1.35
N SER A 158 2.21 9.12 1.40
CA SER A 158 3.15 9.88 2.22
C SER A 158 3.00 9.50 3.70
N PRO A 159 3.97 9.83 4.57
CA PRO A 159 3.85 9.57 6.01
C PRO A 159 2.56 10.15 6.61
N GLU A 160 2.18 11.36 6.20
CA GLU A 160 0.97 12.05 6.67
C GLU A 160 -0.31 11.33 6.24
N LEU A 161 -0.40 10.93 4.97
CA LEU A 161 -1.54 10.16 4.47
C LEU A 161 -1.59 8.78 5.11
N THR A 162 -0.44 8.12 5.31
CA THR A 162 -0.32 6.83 5.99
C THR A 162 -0.89 6.90 7.40
N ALA A 163 -0.53 7.94 8.17
CA ALA A 163 -1.04 8.15 9.53
C ALA A 163 -2.57 8.35 9.56
N LEU A 164 -3.11 9.13 8.63
CA LEU A 164 -4.57 9.32 8.50
C LEU A 164 -5.28 8.05 8.07
N ASP A 165 -4.68 7.27 7.18
CA ASP A 165 -5.22 6.01 6.72
C ASP A 165 -5.25 4.95 7.83
N PHE A 166 -4.24 4.91 8.70
CA PHE A 166 -4.27 4.10 9.90
C PHE A 166 -5.50 4.38 10.75
N MET A 167 -5.84 5.65 10.94
CA MET A 167 -7.05 6.02 11.69
C MET A 167 -8.33 5.62 10.98
N SER A 168 -8.38 5.72 9.66
CA SER A 168 -9.55 5.36 8.85
C SER A 168 -9.81 3.87 8.80
N PHE A 169 -8.75 3.08 8.72
CA PHE A 169 -8.83 1.64 8.55
C PHE A 169 -8.57 0.85 9.86
N ASN A 170 -8.44 1.51 11.02
CA ASN A 170 -8.01 0.87 12.27
C ASN A 170 -8.81 -0.40 12.60
N GLY A 171 -10.12 -0.41 12.39
CA GLY A 171 -10.96 -1.59 12.63
C GLY A 171 -10.70 -2.76 11.68
N LYS A 172 -10.01 -2.55 10.55
CA LYS A 172 -9.70 -3.59 9.54
C LYS A 172 -8.28 -4.12 9.65
N ILE A 173 -7.41 -3.44 10.40
CA ILE A 173 -5.97 -3.71 10.43
C ILE A 173 -5.43 -4.06 11.81
N GLY A 174 -6.30 -4.48 12.72
CA GLY A 174 -5.93 -4.98 14.04
C GLY A 174 -6.07 -3.97 15.18
N GLY A 175 -6.73 -2.81 14.93
CA GLY A 175 -7.10 -1.84 15.97
C GLY A 175 -5.99 -0.86 16.34
N ILE A 176 -6.35 0.08 17.21
CA ILE A 176 -5.53 1.24 17.56
C ILE A 176 -4.23 0.84 18.28
N SER A 177 -4.29 -0.15 19.18
CA SER A 177 -3.13 -0.59 19.96
C SER A 177 -1.97 -1.11 19.10
N ARG A 178 -2.27 -1.73 17.96
CA ARG A 178 -1.25 -2.18 17.01
C ARG A 178 -0.66 -1.05 16.17
N ILE A 179 -1.41 0.04 16.03
CA ILE A 179 -1.03 1.18 15.18
C ILE A 179 -0.14 2.16 15.95
N ILE A 180 -0.36 2.33 17.25
CA ILE A 180 0.33 3.33 18.07
C ILE A 180 1.85 3.21 18.01
N PRO A 181 2.50 2.05 18.21
CA PRO A 181 3.96 1.94 18.10
C PRO A 181 4.48 2.37 16.73
N ILE A 182 3.78 1.98 15.66
CA ILE A 182 4.15 2.32 14.28
C ILE A 182 3.97 3.81 14.00
N LEU A 183 2.92 4.43 14.56
CA LEU A 183 2.76 5.90 14.48
C LEU A 183 3.87 6.62 15.22
N GLY A 184 4.34 6.10 16.36
CA GLY A 184 5.45 6.65 17.11
C GLY A 184 6.76 6.69 16.30
N GLU A 185 7.03 5.64 15.53
CA GLU A 185 8.18 5.61 14.63
C GLU A 185 7.95 6.49 13.38
N LEU A 186 6.75 6.44 12.80
CA LEU A 186 6.41 7.21 11.58
C LEU A 186 6.41 8.72 11.81
N ILE A 187 6.20 9.17 13.03
CA ILE A 187 6.04 10.59 13.40
C ILE A 187 7.27 11.45 13.06
N GLU A 188 8.46 10.85 13.03
CA GLU A 188 9.71 11.53 12.66
C GLU A 188 9.76 11.92 11.18
N GLU A 189 9.03 11.21 10.34
CA GLU A 189 8.94 11.46 8.89
C GLU A 189 7.84 12.48 8.53
N ILE A 190 7.00 12.89 9.51
CA ILE A 190 5.82 13.74 9.28
C ILE A 190 6.16 15.22 9.40
N MET A 191 5.81 15.96 8.37
CA MET A 191 5.98 17.42 8.33
C MET A 191 4.66 18.15 8.62
N PRO A 192 4.62 19.12 9.61
CA PRO A 192 3.40 19.82 9.98
C PRO A 192 2.69 20.54 8.82
N SER A 193 3.46 21.11 7.89
CA SER A 193 2.90 21.82 6.73
C SER A 193 2.22 20.87 5.74
N LYS A 194 2.82 19.69 5.48
CA LYS A 194 2.21 18.64 4.67
C LYS A 194 1.01 18.02 5.37
N MET A 195 1.10 17.77 6.69
CA MET A 195 -0.03 17.29 7.50
C MET A 195 -1.23 18.21 7.37
N TYR A 196 -1.05 19.54 7.52
CA TYR A 196 -2.14 20.49 7.35
C TYR A 196 -2.77 20.40 5.96
N LYS A 197 -1.95 20.37 4.91
CA LYS A 197 -2.42 20.30 3.50
C LYS A 197 -3.27 19.05 3.25
N ILE A 198 -2.76 17.89 3.66
CA ILE A 198 -3.45 16.61 3.44
C ILE A 198 -4.70 16.49 4.32
N ALA A 199 -4.61 16.86 5.60
CA ALA A 199 -5.73 16.87 6.54
C ALA A 199 -6.88 17.78 6.10
N SER A 200 -6.59 18.93 5.48
CA SER A 200 -7.61 19.87 5.00
C SER A 200 -8.52 19.24 3.94
N GLY A 201 -7.98 18.40 3.06
CA GLY A 201 -8.71 17.66 2.02
C GLY A 201 -9.19 16.27 2.45
N TYR A 202 -8.85 15.82 3.67
CA TYR A 202 -9.18 14.47 4.10
C TYR A 202 -10.67 14.32 4.45
N PRO A 203 -11.40 13.35 3.87
CA PRO A 203 -12.86 13.33 3.96
C PRO A 203 -13.39 12.87 5.33
N GLN A 204 -12.62 12.06 6.07
CA GLN A 204 -13.10 11.43 7.31
C GLN A 204 -12.69 12.22 8.54
N ILE A 205 -13.59 13.06 9.04
CA ILE A 205 -13.38 13.93 10.22
C ILE A 205 -12.96 13.12 11.45
N SER A 206 -13.57 11.97 11.71
CA SER A 206 -13.24 11.14 12.85
C SER A 206 -11.79 10.62 12.85
N SER A 207 -11.19 10.45 11.67
CA SER A 207 -9.77 10.09 11.57
C SER A 207 -8.87 11.24 11.97
N LEU A 208 -9.23 12.48 11.61
CA LEU A 208 -8.53 13.68 12.03
C LEU A 208 -8.61 13.87 13.56
N GLN A 209 -9.80 13.65 14.16
CA GLN A 209 -9.98 13.77 15.60
C GLN A 209 -9.10 12.75 16.36
N ARG A 210 -9.11 11.47 15.94
CA ARG A 210 -8.26 10.41 16.55
C ARG A 210 -6.77 10.76 16.44
N LEU A 211 -6.33 11.09 15.22
CA LEU A 211 -4.91 11.37 14.99
C LEU A 211 -4.45 12.62 15.74
N GLY A 212 -5.28 13.68 15.75
CA GLY A 212 -4.99 14.90 16.48
C GLY A 212 -4.88 14.65 17.99
N TYR A 213 -5.79 13.85 18.57
CA TYR A 213 -5.71 13.40 19.95
C TYR A 213 -4.39 12.66 20.23
N LEU A 214 -4.03 11.68 19.39
CA LEU A 214 -2.80 10.93 19.57
C LEU A 214 -1.57 11.84 19.50
N TYR A 215 -1.49 12.74 18.53
CA TYR A 215 -0.37 13.67 18.41
C TYR A 215 -0.28 14.63 19.59
N GLY A 216 -1.40 15.20 20.03
CA GLY A 216 -1.40 16.21 21.08
C GLY A 216 -1.29 15.65 22.49
N LYS A 217 -1.87 14.50 22.78
CA LYS A 217 -2.00 13.96 24.14
C LYS A 217 -1.15 12.73 24.42
N VAL A 218 -0.79 11.96 23.38
CA VAL A 218 0.00 10.73 23.54
C VAL A 218 1.45 10.96 23.13
N PHE A 219 1.69 11.48 21.95
CA PHE A 219 3.05 11.68 21.42
C PHE A 219 3.66 13.07 21.73
N ASN A 220 2.92 13.98 22.35
CA ASN A 220 3.35 15.33 22.68
C ASN A 220 3.84 16.17 21.48
N ARG A 221 3.37 15.86 20.28
CA ARG A 221 3.67 16.58 19.02
C ARG A 221 2.63 17.68 18.76
N GLN A 222 2.73 18.76 19.53
CA GLN A 222 1.80 19.90 19.46
C GLN A 222 1.80 20.60 18.10
N ASP A 223 2.91 20.59 17.38
CA ASP A 223 3.06 21.12 16.03
C ASP A 223 2.13 20.38 15.03
N LEU A 224 2.11 19.05 15.09
CA LEU A 224 1.23 18.20 14.26
C LEU A 224 -0.22 18.31 14.70
N ALA A 225 -0.49 18.29 16.01
CA ALA A 225 -1.83 18.47 16.56
C ALA A 225 -2.44 19.81 16.12
N THR A 226 -1.68 20.91 16.21
CA THR A 226 -2.11 22.24 15.75
C THR A 226 -2.41 22.24 14.25
N SER A 227 -1.62 21.55 13.44
CA SER A 227 -1.87 21.41 11.99
C SER A 227 -3.21 20.74 11.69
N ILE A 228 -3.55 19.69 12.45
CA ILE A 228 -4.84 19.00 12.32
C ILE A 228 -5.99 19.88 12.87
N GLN A 229 -5.80 20.58 13.99
CA GLN A 229 -6.83 21.51 14.52
C GLN A 229 -7.18 22.61 13.49
N ARG A 230 -6.17 23.17 12.83
CA ARG A 230 -6.39 24.15 11.76
C ARG A 230 -7.18 23.55 10.59
N ALA A 231 -6.89 22.32 10.22
CA ALA A 231 -7.62 21.60 9.17
C ALA A 231 -9.07 21.25 9.56
N LEU A 232 -9.36 21.12 10.85
CA LEU A 232 -10.70 20.89 11.41
C LEU A 232 -11.52 22.16 11.61
N LYS A 233 -10.91 23.34 11.52
CA LYS A 233 -11.60 24.62 11.76
C LYS A 233 -12.85 24.75 10.86
N GLY A 234 -13.99 25.01 11.49
CA GLY A 234 -15.28 25.13 10.79
C GLY A 234 -15.94 23.81 10.41
N LYS A 235 -15.31 22.68 10.67
CA LYS A 235 -15.91 21.37 10.44
C LYS A 235 -16.68 20.91 11.69
N VAL A 236 -17.83 20.28 11.49
CA VAL A 236 -18.63 19.73 12.60
C VAL A 236 -17.96 18.48 13.13
N THR A 237 -17.69 18.46 14.43
CA THR A 237 -17.11 17.33 15.13
C THR A 237 -18.11 16.77 16.14
N GLN A 238 -18.25 15.45 16.16
CA GLN A 238 -19.05 14.70 17.14
C GLN A 238 -18.13 13.93 18.07
N ASN A 239 -18.65 13.50 19.22
CA ASN A 239 -17.91 12.59 20.08
C ASN A 239 -17.73 11.25 19.37
N ILE A 240 -16.50 10.79 19.31
CA ILE A 240 -16.12 9.54 18.64
C ILE A 240 -15.31 8.66 19.57
N LEU A 241 -15.36 7.34 19.39
CA LEU A 241 -14.50 6.41 20.11
C LEU A 241 -13.06 6.48 19.57
N LEU A 242 -12.07 6.43 20.45
CA LEU A 242 -10.68 6.24 20.07
C LEU A 242 -10.50 4.84 19.45
N SER A 243 -10.94 3.80 20.14
CA SER A 243 -10.98 2.43 19.66
C SER A 243 -12.39 2.05 19.24
N ILE A 244 -12.58 1.67 17.97
CA ILE A 244 -13.88 1.21 17.47
C ILE A 244 -14.23 -0.18 18.02
N ALA A 245 -13.22 -0.98 18.36
CA ALA A 245 -13.38 -2.36 18.84
C ALA A 245 -13.68 -2.46 20.34
N SER A 246 -13.47 -1.38 21.10
CA SER A 246 -13.64 -1.36 22.56
C SER A 246 -14.99 -0.76 22.96
N PRO A 247 -15.56 -1.15 24.13
CA PRO A 247 -16.80 -0.57 24.63
C PRO A 247 -16.71 0.94 24.82
N LYS A 248 -17.86 1.61 24.82
CA LYS A 248 -17.98 3.05 25.07
C LYS A 248 -17.96 3.31 26.58
N GLN A 249 -16.79 3.41 27.19
CA GLN A 249 -16.62 3.56 28.66
C GLN A 249 -15.41 4.42 29.03
N GLY A 250 -14.92 5.28 28.14
CA GLY A 250 -13.78 6.13 28.41
C GLY A 250 -14.16 7.54 28.89
N ASN A 251 -13.15 8.34 29.18
CA ASN A 251 -13.28 9.76 29.42
C ASN A 251 -13.21 10.51 28.10
N ILE A 252 -14.13 11.47 27.90
CA ILE A 252 -14.15 12.29 26.68
C ILE A 252 -13.12 13.41 26.79
N ASP A 253 -12.12 13.38 25.91
CA ASP A 253 -11.26 14.53 25.69
C ASP A 253 -12.06 15.63 24.97
N LYS A 254 -12.17 16.79 25.61
CA LYS A 254 -13.02 17.90 25.15
C LYS A 254 -12.43 18.63 23.93
N ASP A 255 -11.12 18.67 23.81
CA ASP A 255 -10.43 19.39 22.71
C ASP A 255 -10.65 18.66 21.38
N TRP A 256 -10.58 17.35 21.41
CA TRP A 256 -10.70 16.48 20.23
C TRP A 256 -12.04 15.78 20.10
N LYS A 257 -12.90 15.83 21.14
CA LYS A 257 -14.16 15.09 21.24
C LYS A 257 -13.97 13.59 21.02
N VAL A 258 -12.92 13.04 21.63
CA VAL A 258 -12.55 11.62 21.55
C VAL A 258 -12.83 10.96 22.89
N ASP A 259 -13.67 9.92 22.88
CA ASP A 259 -13.86 9.03 24.03
C ASP A 259 -12.66 8.07 24.10
N VAL A 260 -11.82 8.26 25.14
CA VAL A 260 -10.58 7.50 25.36
C VAL A 260 -10.94 6.18 26.03
N ASN A 261 -11.50 5.27 25.26
CA ASN A 261 -12.06 4.00 25.68
C ASN A 261 -11.06 2.83 25.61
N VAL A 262 -9.78 3.11 25.53
CA VAL A 262 -8.68 2.14 25.53
C VAL A 262 -7.49 2.69 26.29
N ILE A 263 -6.84 1.84 27.07
CA ILE A 263 -5.57 2.19 27.73
C ILE A 263 -4.47 2.16 26.67
N ILE A 264 -3.74 3.26 26.60
CA ILE A 264 -2.56 3.36 25.75
C ILE A 264 -1.36 3.18 26.70
N GLU A 265 -0.70 2.04 26.60
CA GLU A 265 0.56 1.80 27.28
C GLU A 265 1.65 2.59 26.52
N ASN A 266 2.24 3.58 27.17
CA ASN A 266 3.36 4.34 26.64
C ASN A 266 4.65 3.58 26.99
N ASP A 267 5.01 2.60 26.19
CA ASP A 267 6.35 1.99 26.17
C ASP A 267 7.28 2.73 25.18
N LEU A 268 7.09 4.06 25.03
CA LEU A 268 7.87 4.94 24.14
C LEU A 268 8.97 5.64 24.90
#